data_be12ef12c154a2a686cb14ca7631adc1
#
_entry.id   be12ef12c154a2a686cb14ca7631adc1
#
_cell.length_a   1.000
_cell.length_b   1.000
_cell.length_c   1.000
_cell.angle_alpha   90.00
_cell.angle_beta   90.00
_cell.angle_gamma   90.00
#
_symmetry.space_group_name_H-M   'P 1'
#
loop_
_entity.id
_entity.type
_entity.pdbx_description
1 polymer ?
#
loop_
_entity_poly.entity_id
_entity_poly.type
_entity_poly.pdbx_seq_one_letter_code
_entity_poly.pdbx_strand_id
1 'polypeptide(L)'
;QQQETVNELWRTLPTRDEAHESRPEDVYPAEPQENLLYFIEKNAPLLAPWQREILRIVRKLAQYFYPQRQTQVMNEGWATFWHYTLLNRLYDEGRVDDAFMLEVLASHTNVVMQPGFDHPRYGGINPYALGFSMMRDIRRICEQPTAEDRYWFPDLAGTDWVASLDFAMRNYKDESFIAQYLSPQL
;
A
#
# COMPACT_ATOMS: atom_id res chain seq x y z
N GLN A 1 -8.41 -9.08 29.57
CA GLN A 1 -7.83 -10.00 28.55
C GLN A 1 -8.33 -9.66 27.11
N GLN A 2 -9.66 -9.59 26.83
CA GLN A 2 -10.14 -9.24 25.50
C GLN A 2 -9.80 -7.80 25.08
N GLN A 3 -9.77 -6.85 26.02
CA GLN A 3 -9.46 -5.45 25.79
C GLN A 3 -7.95 -5.22 25.58
N GLU A 4 -7.10 -6.00 26.23
CA GLU A 4 -5.65 -5.99 26.02
C GLU A 4 -5.27 -6.54 24.66
N THR A 5 -5.91 -7.63 24.21
CA THR A 5 -5.66 -8.21 22.87
C THR A 5 -6.07 -7.26 21.74
N VAL A 6 -7.15 -6.48 21.93
CA VAL A 6 -7.58 -5.44 20.98
C VAL A 6 -6.59 -4.27 20.97
N ASN A 7 -6.04 -3.88 22.11
CA ASN A 7 -5.03 -2.83 22.19
C ASN A 7 -3.68 -3.25 21.59
N GLU A 8 -3.29 -4.52 21.70
CA GLU A 8 -2.08 -5.05 21.04
C GLU A 8 -2.17 -5.08 19.52
N LEU A 9 -3.35 -5.39 18.96
CA LEU A 9 -3.60 -5.35 17.53
C LEU A 9 -3.55 -3.91 16.95
N TRP A 10 -3.70 -2.88 17.80
CA TRP A 10 -3.78 -1.48 17.41
C TRP A 10 -2.67 -0.63 18.03
N ARG A 11 -1.48 -1.19 18.18
CA ARG A 11 -0.28 -0.52 18.73
C ARG A 11 0.15 0.78 18.02
N THR A 12 -0.47 1.12 16.92
CA THR A 12 -0.28 2.40 16.23
C THR A 12 -1.11 3.54 16.84
N LEU A 13 -1.96 3.23 17.81
CA LEU A 13 -2.69 4.26 18.54
C LEU A 13 -1.86 4.66 19.77
N PRO A 14 -1.74 5.97 20.07
CA PRO A 14 -1.16 6.39 21.33
C PRO A 14 -1.97 5.77 22.47
N THR A 15 -1.41 4.75 23.11
CA THR A 15 -1.91 4.28 24.38
C THR A 15 -1.67 5.39 25.38
N ARG A 16 -2.72 5.89 25.97
CA ARG A 16 -2.63 6.81 27.09
C ARG A 16 -1.99 6.01 28.22
N ASP A 17 -0.69 6.27 28.45
CA ASP A 17 0.03 5.69 29.57
C ASP A 17 -0.61 6.26 30.84
N GLU A 18 -1.27 5.44 31.64
CA GLU A 18 -1.88 5.85 32.91
C GLU A 18 -0.85 6.48 33.86
N ALA A 19 0.45 6.20 33.63
CA ALA A 19 1.57 6.83 34.32
C ALA A 19 1.77 8.31 33.97
N HIS A 20 1.26 8.79 32.81
CA HIS A 20 1.33 10.21 32.42
C HIS A 20 0.22 11.07 33.03
N GLU A 21 -0.85 10.46 33.56
CA GLU A 21 -1.93 11.23 34.20
C GLU A 21 -1.54 11.91 35.50
N SER A 22 -0.37 11.59 36.08
CA SER A 22 0.09 12.09 37.39
C SER A 22 1.20 13.13 37.32
N ARG A 23 1.60 13.64 36.13
CA ARG A 23 2.60 14.70 36.04
C ARG A 23 1.97 16.08 35.86
N PRO A 24 2.04 16.98 36.85
CA PRO A 24 1.52 18.35 36.73
C PRO A 24 2.28 19.24 35.73
N GLU A 25 3.29 18.69 35.06
CA GLU A 25 4.21 19.43 34.18
C GLU A 25 3.99 19.19 32.67
N ASP A 26 2.95 18.45 32.29
CA ASP A 26 2.55 18.37 30.86
C ASP A 26 1.90 19.69 30.45
N VAL A 27 2.77 20.70 30.38
CA VAL A 27 2.47 22.06 30.01
C VAL A 27 2.21 22.09 28.50
N TYR A 28 1.08 22.65 28.20
CA TYR A 28 0.63 23.05 26.88
C TYR A 28 1.76 23.61 25.97
N PRO A 29 1.75 23.25 24.66
CA PRO A 29 0.74 22.44 24.00
C PRO A 29 1.03 20.94 24.11
N ALA A 30 0.01 20.18 24.55
CA ALA A 30 0.04 18.74 24.41
C ALA A 30 0.31 18.38 22.94
N GLU A 31 1.15 17.38 22.70
CA GLU A 31 1.42 16.90 21.34
C GLU A 31 0.09 16.67 20.60
N PRO A 32 -0.03 17.15 19.35
CA PRO A 32 -1.26 16.96 18.60
C PRO A 32 -1.54 15.47 18.47
N GLN A 33 -2.71 15.04 18.93
CA GLN A 33 -3.13 13.67 18.75
C GLN A 33 -3.34 13.42 17.25
N GLU A 34 -2.62 12.48 16.68
CA GLU A 34 -2.64 12.17 15.24
C GLU A 34 -4.01 11.75 14.74
N ASN A 35 -4.93 11.34 15.63
CA ASN A 35 -6.27 10.90 15.27
C ASN A 35 -7.34 11.95 15.60
N LEU A 36 -7.65 12.78 14.60
CA LEU A 36 -8.67 13.83 14.70
C LEU A 36 -10.05 13.31 15.16
N LEU A 37 -10.46 12.13 14.68
CA LEU A 37 -11.76 11.56 15.07
C LEU A 37 -11.78 11.18 16.55
N TYR A 38 -10.67 10.70 17.10
CA TYR A 38 -10.54 10.41 18.52
C TYR A 38 -10.62 11.69 19.34
N PHE A 39 -9.91 12.73 18.91
CA PHE A 39 -9.94 14.03 19.57
C PHE A 39 -11.37 14.59 19.63
N ILE A 40 -12.09 14.57 18.51
CA ILE A 40 -13.48 15.06 18.42
C ILE A 40 -14.40 14.19 19.30
N GLU A 41 -14.25 12.85 19.26
CA GLU A 41 -15.04 11.93 20.10
C GLU A 41 -14.92 12.28 21.59
N LYS A 42 -13.71 12.64 22.05
CA LYS A 42 -13.43 12.88 23.48
C LYS A 42 -13.75 14.32 23.90
N ASN A 43 -13.46 15.29 23.07
CA ASN A 43 -13.40 16.68 23.47
C ASN A 43 -14.53 17.58 22.94
N ALA A 44 -15.34 17.12 21.97
CA ALA A 44 -16.41 17.95 21.43
C ALA A 44 -17.59 18.09 22.42
N PRO A 45 -17.87 19.31 22.94
CA PRO A 45 -18.85 19.47 24.03
C PRO A 45 -20.30 19.32 23.59
N LEU A 46 -20.60 19.56 22.31
CA LEU A 46 -21.96 19.60 21.77
C LEU A 46 -22.43 18.25 21.20
N LEU A 47 -21.58 17.21 21.22
CA LEU A 47 -21.96 15.90 20.69
C LEU A 47 -22.88 15.16 21.68
N ALA A 48 -24.05 14.76 21.19
CA ALA A 48 -24.92 13.83 21.89
C ALA A 48 -24.29 12.42 22.01
N PRO A 49 -24.67 11.60 23.00
CA PRO A 49 -24.11 10.26 23.20
C PRO A 49 -24.13 9.37 21.95
N TRP A 50 -25.22 9.37 21.20
CA TRP A 50 -25.34 8.59 19.95
C TRP A 50 -24.39 9.10 18.83
N GLN A 51 -24.13 10.41 18.77
CA GLN A 51 -23.21 11.00 17.81
C GLN A 51 -21.76 10.58 18.12
N ARG A 52 -21.40 10.53 19.41
CA ARG A 52 -20.09 10.01 19.85
C ARG A 52 -19.91 8.54 19.47
N GLU A 53 -20.99 7.74 19.59
CA GLU A 53 -20.95 6.34 19.19
C GLU A 53 -20.73 6.17 17.69
N ILE A 54 -21.41 6.98 16.87
CA ILE A 54 -21.17 7.00 15.41
C ILE A 54 -19.72 7.37 15.09
N LEU A 55 -19.19 8.43 15.70
CA LEU A 55 -17.78 8.82 15.52
C LEU A 55 -16.82 7.71 15.91
N ARG A 56 -17.10 6.99 16.99
CA ARG A 56 -16.30 5.86 17.43
C ARG A 56 -16.32 4.73 16.42
N ILE A 57 -17.48 4.42 15.85
CA ILE A 57 -17.61 3.40 14.79
C ILE A 57 -16.82 3.81 13.55
N VAL A 58 -17.01 5.04 13.07
CA VAL A 58 -16.29 5.57 11.89
C VAL A 58 -14.79 5.55 12.11
N ARG A 59 -14.31 5.94 13.29
CA ARG A 59 -12.91 5.88 13.65
C ARG A 59 -12.35 4.45 13.58
N LYS A 60 -13.05 3.48 14.16
CA LYS A 60 -12.65 2.07 14.12
C LYS A 60 -12.58 1.53 12.70
N LEU A 61 -13.56 1.88 11.86
CA LEU A 61 -13.56 1.50 10.45
C LEU A 61 -12.39 2.14 9.69
N ALA A 62 -12.16 3.44 9.89
CA ALA A 62 -11.05 4.14 9.28
C ALA A 62 -9.69 3.53 9.66
N GLN A 63 -9.51 3.17 10.95
CA GLN A 63 -8.31 2.50 11.43
C GLN A 63 -8.12 1.10 10.84
N TYR A 64 -9.21 0.34 10.69
CA TYR A 64 -9.17 -0.98 10.08
C TYR A 64 -8.70 -0.93 8.61
N PHE A 65 -9.17 0.05 7.85
CA PHE A 65 -8.81 0.20 6.42
C PHE A 65 -7.52 0.98 6.18
N TYR A 66 -6.97 1.65 7.20
CA TYR A 66 -5.78 2.49 7.02
C TYR A 66 -4.55 1.73 6.51
N PRO A 67 -4.17 0.55 7.04
CA PRO A 67 -3.04 -0.21 6.50
C PRO A 67 -3.24 -0.64 5.04
N GLN A 68 -4.45 -1.04 4.67
CA GLN A 68 -4.78 -1.44 3.30
C GLN A 68 -4.62 -0.27 2.32
N ARG A 69 -5.01 0.94 2.75
CA ARG A 69 -4.84 2.15 1.94
C ARG A 69 -3.37 2.52 1.75
N GLN A 70 -2.51 2.21 2.71
CA GLN A 70 -1.08 2.49 2.63
C GLN A 70 -0.30 1.51 1.76
N THR A 71 -0.90 0.40 1.36
CA THR A 71 -0.28 -0.68 0.59
C THR A 71 -1.08 -1.04 -0.66
N GLN A 72 -1.91 -0.13 -1.14
CA GLN A 72 -2.79 -0.40 -2.28
C GLN A 72 -1.99 -0.63 -3.57
N VAL A 73 -1.02 0.24 -3.89
CA VAL A 73 -0.17 0.12 -5.09
C VAL A 73 0.63 -1.18 -5.04
N MET A 74 1.21 -1.49 -3.89
CA MET A 74 1.98 -2.72 -3.71
C MET A 74 1.11 -3.96 -3.85
N ASN A 75 -0.04 -4.03 -3.17
CA ASN A 75 -0.91 -5.20 -3.18
C ASN A 75 -1.53 -5.45 -4.55
N GLU A 76 -2.05 -4.41 -5.20
CA GLU A 76 -2.64 -4.52 -6.52
C GLU A 76 -1.58 -4.80 -7.60
N GLY A 77 -0.42 -4.16 -7.48
CA GLY A 77 0.74 -4.45 -8.33
C GLY A 77 1.21 -5.89 -8.19
N TRP A 78 1.33 -6.40 -6.96
CA TRP A 78 1.72 -7.78 -6.66
C TRP A 78 0.75 -8.79 -7.26
N ALA A 79 -0.55 -8.61 -7.03
CA ALA A 79 -1.58 -9.49 -7.57
C ALA A 79 -1.54 -9.51 -9.10
N THR A 80 -1.46 -8.33 -9.72
CA THR A 80 -1.44 -8.16 -11.18
C THR A 80 -0.17 -8.73 -11.81
N PHE A 81 0.98 -8.48 -11.17
CA PHE A 81 2.28 -8.99 -11.63
C PHE A 81 2.33 -10.52 -11.61
N TRP A 82 1.90 -11.14 -10.50
CA TRP A 82 1.92 -12.60 -10.42
C TRP A 82 0.85 -13.24 -11.30
N HIS A 83 -0.34 -12.65 -11.41
CA HIS A 83 -1.35 -13.10 -12.35
C HIS A 83 -0.79 -13.14 -13.78
N TYR A 84 -0.18 -12.06 -14.22
CA TYR A 84 0.46 -11.98 -15.55
C TYR A 84 1.60 -13.00 -15.68
N THR A 85 2.51 -13.05 -14.73
CA THR A 85 3.70 -13.90 -14.78
C THR A 85 3.36 -15.39 -14.79
N LEU A 86 2.42 -15.81 -13.93
CA LEU A 86 2.01 -17.22 -13.84
C LEU A 86 1.24 -17.68 -15.08
N LEU A 87 0.33 -16.85 -15.60
CA LEU A 87 -0.46 -17.22 -16.77
C LEU A 87 0.39 -17.27 -18.03
N ASN A 88 1.33 -16.35 -18.22
CA ASN A 88 2.29 -16.46 -19.32
C ASN A 88 3.13 -17.74 -19.23
N ARG A 89 3.59 -18.09 -18.03
CA ARG A 89 4.33 -19.33 -17.81
C ARG A 89 3.49 -20.58 -18.14
N LEU A 90 2.22 -20.60 -17.73
CA LEU A 90 1.32 -21.72 -18.06
C LEU A 90 1.09 -21.83 -19.57
N TYR A 91 1.04 -20.73 -20.27
CA TYR A 91 0.94 -20.68 -21.73
C TYR A 91 2.22 -21.21 -22.39
N ASP A 92 3.41 -20.75 -21.95
CA ASP A 92 4.70 -21.22 -22.43
C ASP A 92 4.91 -22.73 -22.20
N GLU A 93 4.36 -23.26 -21.10
CA GLU A 93 4.33 -24.69 -20.79
C GLU A 93 3.27 -25.49 -21.59
N GLY A 94 2.47 -24.83 -22.45
CA GLY A 94 1.41 -25.44 -23.23
C GLY A 94 0.21 -25.96 -22.42
N ARG A 95 0.01 -25.42 -21.22
CA ARG A 95 -1.07 -25.82 -20.29
C ARG A 95 -2.36 -25.06 -20.49
N VAL A 96 -2.32 -23.97 -21.20
CA VAL A 96 -3.48 -23.16 -21.62
C VAL A 96 -3.35 -22.86 -23.09
N ASP A 97 -4.49 -22.69 -23.79
CA ASP A 97 -4.54 -22.45 -25.21
C ASP A 97 -4.53 -20.95 -25.57
N ASP A 98 -4.39 -20.66 -26.87
CA ASP A 98 -4.34 -19.30 -27.40
C ASP A 98 -5.62 -18.51 -27.10
N ALA A 99 -6.78 -19.14 -27.16
CA ALA A 99 -8.07 -18.48 -26.94
C ALA A 99 -8.19 -18.01 -25.50
N PHE A 100 -7.84 -18.86 -24.54
CA PHE A 100 -7.78 -18.50 -23.13
C PHE A 100 -6.78 -17.37 -22.88
N MET A 101 -5.58 -17.45 -23.49
CA MET A 101 -4.56 -16.42 -23.28
C MET A 101 -4.95 -15.07 -23.85
N LEU A 102 -5.62 -15.03 -24.99
CA LEU A 102 -6.16 -13.78 -25.56
C LEU A 102 -7.19 -13.13 -24.63
N GLU A 103 -8.07 -13.92 -24.02
CA GLU A 103 -9.07 -13.44 -23.07
C GLU A 103 -8.40 -12.89 -21.79
N VAL A 104 -7.39 -13.60 -21.27
CA VAL A 104 -6.57 -13.16 -20.14
C VAL A 104 -5.87 -11.84 -20.45
N LEU A 105 -5.22 -11.70 -21.60
CA LEU A 105 -4.52 -10.48 -21.99
C LEU A 105 -5.48 -9.29 -22.17
N ALA A 106 -6.66 -9.52 -22.76
CA ALA A 106 -7.69 -8.49 -22.88
C ALA A 106 -8.18 -8.01 -21.51
N SER A 107 -8.44 -8.93 -20.59
CA SER A 107 -8.83 -8.63 -19.20
C SER A 107 -7.73 -7.89 -18.46
N HIS A 108 -6.49 -8.38 -18.54
CA HIS A 108 -5.32 -7.76 -17.91
C HIS A 108 -5.09 -6.32 -18.40
N THR A 109 -5.16 -6.11 -19.72
CA THR A 109 -5.01 -4.78 -20.32
C THR A 109 -6.04 -3.79 -19.79
N ASN A 110 -7.29 -4.23 -19.59
CA ASN A 110 -8.34 -3.39 -19.02
C ASN A 110 -8.05 -3.01 -17.55
N VAL A 111 -7.48 -3.92 -16.77
CA VAL A 111 -7.12 -3.68 -15.36
C VAL A 111 -5.98 -2.67 -15.26
N VAL A 112 -4.93 -2.81 -16.07
CA VAL A 112 -3.74 -1.94 -16.03
C VAL A 112 -3.87 -0.69 -16.92
N MET A 113 -5.01 -0.43 -17.51
CA MET A 113 -5.21 0.74 -18.36
C MET A 113 -5.09 2.02 -17.53
N GLN A 114 -4.16 2.90 -17.92
CA GLN A 114 -4.01 4.24 -17.38
C GLN A 114 -4.48 5.26 -18.39
N PRO A 115 -5.66 5.88 -18.22
CA PRO A 115 -6.08 7.00 -19.06
C PRO A 115 -5.10 8.17 -18.94
N GLY A 116 -4.87 8.86 -20.06
CA GLY A 116 -4.09 10.10 -20.05
C GLY A 116 -4.74 11.18 -19.17
N PHE A 117 -3.95 12.13 -18.71
CA PHE A 117 -4.39 13.19 -17.78
C PHE A 117 -5.61 13.97 -18.32
N ASP A 118 -5.66 14.25 -19.62
CA ASP A 118 -6.75 14.99 -20.27
C ASP A 118 -7.95 14.10 -20.65
N HIS A 119 -7.89 12.83 -20.37
CA HIS A 119 -8.95 11.90 -20.75
C HIS A 119 -10.15 12.01 -19.79
N PRO A 120 -11.42 12.03 -20.28
CA PRO A 120 -12.61 12.14 -19.43
C PRO A 120 -12.76 11.06 -18.35
N ARG A 121 -12.10 9.91 -18.52
CA ARG A 121 -12.09 8.80 -17.56
C ARG A 121 -10.89 8.86 -16.62
N TYR A 122 -10.09 9.92 -16.64
CA TYR A 122 -8.98 10.04 -15.71
C TYR A 122 -9.49 10.24 -14.28
N GLY A 123 -9.23 9.27 -13.42
CA GLY A 123 -9.61 9.28 -12.01
C GLY A 123 -8.42 9.33 -11.05
N GLY A 124 -7.25 9.72 -11.55
CA GLY A 124 -5.97 9.62 -10.83
C GLY A 124 -5.07 8.51 -11.39
N ILE A 125 -3.97 8.27 -10.71
CA ILE A 125 -3.04 7.19 -11.06
C ILE A 125 -3.69 5.86 -10.69
N ASN A 126 -3.73 4.95 -11.66
CA ASN A 126 -4.23 3.59 -11.44
C ASN A 126 -3.20 2.78 -10.62
N PRO A 127 -3.53 2.34 -9.39
CA PRO A 127 -2.59 1.60 -8.54
C PRO A 127 -2.18 0.24 -9.16
N TYR A 128 -3.06 -0.40 -9.91
CA TYR A 128 -2.73 -1.62 -10.65
C TYR A 128 -1.66 -1.36 -11.72
N ALA A 129 -1.83 -0.31 -12.52
CA ALA A 129 -0.89 0.06 -13.57
C ALA A 129 0.48 0.42 -12.99
N LEU A 130 0.51 1.28 -11.98
CA LEU A 130 1.74 1.74 -11.35
C LEU A 130 2.47 0.57 -10.69
N GLY A 131 1.78 -0.16 -9.82
CA GLY A 131 2.39 -1.28 -9.08
C GLY A 131 2.90 -2.39 -10.01
N PHE A 132 2.11 -2.76 -11.02
CA PHE A 132 2.52 -3.73 -12.04
C PHE A 132 3.76 -3.27 -12.81
N SER A 133 3.78 -2.03 -13.27
CA SER A 133 4.91 -1.47 -14.02
C SER A 133 6.18 -1.45 -13.19
N MET A 134 6.09 -1.01 -11.92
CA MET A 134 7.22 -0.99 -11.01
C MET A 134 7.76 -2.39 -10.73
N MET A 135 6.91 -3.39 -10.49
CA MET A 135 7.36 -4.77 -10.24
C MET A 135 8.00 -5.42 -11.46
N ARG A 136 7.47 -5.13 -12.66
CA ARG A 136 8.13 -5.53 -13.91
C ARG A 136 9.49 -4.88 -14.09
N ASP A 137 9.60 -3.62 -13.74
CA ASP A 137 10.85 -2.89 -13.86
C ASP A 137 11.89 -3.36 -12.84
N ILE A 138 11.51 -3.64 -11.60
CA ILE A 138 12.37 -4.30 -10.61
C ILE A 138 12.91 -5.62 -11.18
N ARG A 139 12.05 -6.46 -11.74
CA ARG A 139 12.46 -7.70 -12.38
C ARG A 139 13.46 -7.44 -13.52
N ARG A 140 13.18 -6.49 -14.41
CA ARG A 140 14.08 -6.11 -15.51
C ARG A 140 15.45 -5.65 -15.00
N ILE A 141 15.46 -4.78 -13.99
CA ILE A 141 16.70 -4.27 -13.38
C ILE A 141 17.53 -5.42 -12.78
N CYS A 142 16.88 -6.39 -12.16
CA CYS A 142 17.56 -7.57 -11.63
C CYS A 142 18.10 -8.47 -12.74
N GLU A 143 17.31 -8.77 -13.77
CA GLU A 143 17.67 -9.73 -14.83
C GLU A 143 18.58 -9.11 -15.89
N GLN A 144 18.33 -7.86 -16.30
CA GLN A 144 18.98 -7.21 -17.46
C GLN A 144 19.29 -5.72 -17.17
N PRO A 145 20.12 -5.43 -16.17
CA PRO A 145 20.40 -4.05 -15.78
C PRO A 145 21.21 -3.30 -16.84
N THR A 146 20.78 -2.09 -17.16
CA THR A 146 21.53 -1.12 -17.96
C THR A 146 22.63 -0.44 -17.12
N ALA A 147 23.46 0.39 -17.75
CA ALA A 147 24.44 1.21 -17.01
C ALA A 147 23.75 2.24 -16.09
N GLU A 148 22.62 2.79 -16.53
CA GLU A 148 21.81 3.72 -15.75
C GLU A 148 21.16 3.02 -14.54
N ASP A 149 20.65 1.80 -14.73
CA ASP A 149 20.09 1.01 -13.62
C ASP A 149 21.14 0.70 -12.54
N ARG A 150 22.37 0.39 -12.93
CA ARG A 150 23.50 0.15 -12.00
C ARG A 150 23.90 1.41 -11.24
N TYR A 151 23.67 2.58 -11.82
CA TYR A 151 23.91 3.85 -11.15
C TYR A 151 22.82 4.18 -10.13
N TRP A 152 21.54 4.05 -10.53
CA TRP A 152 20.40 4.38 -9.68
C TRP A 152 20.09 3.30 -8.63
N PHE A 153 20.27 2.04 -8.98
CA PHE A 153 19.89 0.87 -8.18
C PHE A 153 21.06 -0.13 -8.04
N PRO A 154 22.21 0.30 -7.49
CA PRO A 154 23.38 -0.57 -7.40
C PRO A 154 23.13 -1.85 -6.59
N ASP A 155 22.29 -1.78 -5.55
CA ASP A 155 21.97 -2.90 -4.67
C ASP A 155 20.90 -3.85 -5.25
N LEU A 156 20.24 -3.45 -6.34
CA LEU A 156 19.19 -4.23 -7.00
C LEU A 156 19.69 -4.87 -8.30
N ALA A 157 20.54 -4.16 -9.04
CA ALA A 157 20.99 -4.56 -10.38
C ALA A 157 21.77 -5.89 -10.39
N GLY A 158 21.21 -6.89 -11.08
CA GLY A 158 21.81 -8.23 -11.20
C GLY A 158 21.57 -9.14 -10.00
N THR A 159 20.63 -8.81 -9.11
CA THR A 159 20.23 -9.65 -7.97
C THR A 159 19.09 -10.61 -8.33
N ASP A 160 18.68 -11.45 -7.38
CA ASP A 160 17.48 -12.28 -7.52
C ASP A 160 16.22 -11.41 -7.40
N TRP A 161 15.46 -11.29 -8.50
CA TRP A 161 14.26 -10.48 -8.56
C TRP A 161 13.14 -10.98 -7.64
N VAL A 162 13.04 -12.31 -7.40
CA VAL A 162 12.02 -12.86 -6.50
C VAL A 162 12.31 -12.45 -5.06
N ALA A 163 13.58 -12.59 -4.64
CA ALA A 163 14.03 -12.18 -3.31
C ALA A 163 13.88 -10.67 -3.12
N SER A 164 14.17 -9.87 -4.16
CA SER A 164 14.05 -8.41 -4.12
C SER A 164 12.60 -7.95 -4.00
N LEU A 165 11.68 -8.56 -4.74
CA LEU A 165 10.26 -8.28 -4.62
C LEU A 165 9.68 -8.74 -3.28
N ASP A 166 10.07 -9.92 -2.77
CA ASP A 166 9.65 -10.40 -1.45
C ASP A 166 10.14 -9.45 -0.35
N PHE A 167 11.38 -8.99 -0.44
CA PHE A 167 11.93 -7.98 0.48
C PHE A 167 11.13 -6.68 0.44
N ALA A 168 10.81 -6.18 -0.76
CA ALA A 168 10.02 -4.98 -0.91
C ALA A 168 8.62 -5.13 -0.28
N MET A 169 7.93 -6.22 -0.55
CA MET A 169 6.59 -6.49 -0.01
C MET A 169 6.55 -6.59 1.51
N ARG A 170 7.63 -7.05 2.15
CA ARG A 170 7.71 -7.20 3.61
C ARG A 170 8.08 -5.91 4.34
N ASN A 171 8.80 -5.00 3.68
CA ASN A 171 9.47 -3.90 4.39
C ASN A 171 8.98 -2.51 4.00
N TYR A 172 8.18 -2.36 2.93
CA TYR A 172 7.74 -1.07 2.42
C TYR A 172 6.23 -0.91 2.47
N LYS A 173 5.79 0.33 2.45
CA LYS A 173 4.44 0.78 2.11
C LYS A 173 4.51 1.58 0.81
N ASP A 174 3.37 1.87 0.19
CA ASP A 174 3.30 2.52 -1.13
C ASP A 174 4.22 3.72 -1.29
N GLU A 175 4.18 4.66 -0.34
CA GLU A 175 5.00 5.87 -0.38
C GLU A 175 6.50 5.55 -0.42
N SER A 176 6.97 4.69 0.48
CA SER A 176 8.39 4.31 0.55
C SER A 176 8.79 3.37 -0.60
N PHE A 177 7.88 2.52 -1.07
CA PHE A 177 8.08 1.66 -2.24
C PHE A 177 8.28 2.50 -3.52
N ILE A 178 7.40 3.47 -3.75
CA ILE A 178 7.49 4.37 -4.90
C ILE A 178 8.79 5.20 -4.80
N ALA A 179 9.07 5.78 -3.64
CA ALA A 179 10.29 6.58 -3.45
C ALA A 179 11.58 5.79 -3.68
N GLN A 180 11.59 4.49 -3.35
CA GLN A 180 12.76 3.63 -3.47
C GLN A 180 12.95 3.03 -4.87
N TYR A 181 11.84 2.65 -5.55
CA TYR A 181 11.91 1.79 -6.73
C TYR A 181 11.34 2.40 -8.00
N LEU A 182 10.81 3.63 -7.98
CA LEU A 182 10.35 4.29 -9.20
C LEU A 182 11.56 4.71 -10.05
N SER A 183 11.77 4.02 -11.16
CA SER A 183 12.89 4.31 -12.06
C SER A 183 12.58 5.44 -13.05
N PRO A 184 13.62 6.08 -13.63
CA PRO A 184 13.45 7.06 -14.70
C PRO A 184 12.82 6.51 -15.98
N GLN A 185 12.71 5.18 -16.13
CA GLN A 185 12.14 4.53 -17.32
C GLN A 185 10.61 4.33 -17.24
N LEU A 186 10.01 4.55 -16.08
CA LEU A 186 8.57 4.48 -15.85
C LEU A 186 7.90 5.83 -15.93
#